data_881a2ef2b877ff5aeadf95d32ab65034
#
_entry.id   881a2ef2b877ff5aeadf95d32ab65034
#
_cell.length_a   1.000
_cell.length_b   1.000
_cell.length_c   1.000
_cell.angle_alpha   90.00
_cell.angle_beta   90.00
_cell.angle_gamma   90.00
#
_symmetry.space_group_name_H-M   'P 1'
#
loop_
_entity.id
_entity.type
_entity.pdbx_description
1 polymer ?
#
loop_
_entity_poly.entity_id
_entity_poly.type
_entity_poly.pdbx_seq_one_letter_code
_entity_poly.pdbx_strand_id
1 'polypeptide(L)'
;YNGKEFDKMHGLNTYDYGARQYNPITARWDRVDPLAEKYYGVSPYVYCTNNPVMLVDSDGLFPIGIVKIRHERTYMVTGTSITGTIMTTKAQTTYYNFTESAAHLLSLVSGISEKHIRKVRLEEFGGQLKNNCITLGSSPEKTRILVSPTYFDESNMSSEQYYDWWFREFSHEVGHIKQINRDQNSGQYILKTIYGYIKTMSHDEAPREKEAEQGSIAYRDFRN
;
A
#
# COMPACT_ATOMS: atom_id res chain seq x y z
N TYR A 1 5.51 2.13 -24.59
CA TYR A 1 4.58 2.64 -23.59
C TYR A 1 4.78 1.87 -22.30
N ASN A 2 5.01 2.56 -21.17
CA ASN A 2 5.30 1.98 -19.85
C ASN A 2 6.45 0.93 -19.85
N GLY A 3 7.48 1.13 -20.68
CA GLY A 3 8.63 0.22 -20.78
C GLY A 3 8.35 -1.12 -21.47
N LYS A 4 7.14 -1.32 -22.03
CA LYS A 4 6.76 -2.57 -22.68
C LYS A 4 7.19 -2.62 -24.14
N GLU A 5 7.50 -3.82 -24.60
CA GLU A 5 7.88 -4.08 -26.00
C GLU A 5 6.70 -3.84 -26.94
N PHE A 6 6.99 -3.21 -28.07
CA PHE A 6 5.99 -2.96 -29.11
C PHE A 6 6.10 -4.02 -30.22
N ASP A 7 5.09 -4.86 -30.31
CA ASP A 7 5.00 -5.90 -31.32
C ASP A 7 4.43 -5.35 -32.65
N LYS A 8 5.27 -5.32 -33.68
CA LYS A 8 4.91 -4.93 -35.02
C LYS A 8 4.65 -6.12 -35.96
N MET A 9 4.89 -7.34 -35.46
CA MET A 9 4.79 -8.53 -36.32
C MET A 9 3.35 -8.72 -36.81
N HIS A 10 3.23 -9.07 -38.06
CA HIS A 10 1.94 -9.33 -38.72
C HIS A 10 0.88 -8.21 -38.61
N GLY A 11 1.32 -6.97 -38.35
CA GLY A 11 0.41 -5.81 -38.22
C GLY A 11 -0.36 -5.73 -36.91
N LEU A 12 0.06 -6.45 -35.87
CA LEU A 12 -0.58 -6.44 -34.55
C LEU A 12 -0.54 -5.05 -33.92
N ASN A 13 0.60 -4.35 -33.97
CA ASN A 13 0.78 -3.02 -33.43
C ASN A 13 0.29 -2.88 -31.98
N THR A 14 0.65 -3.83 -31.14
CA THR A 14 0.26 -3.92 -29.74
C THR A 14 1.48 -3.89 -28.82
N TYR A 15 1.27 -3.58 -27.54
CA TYR A 15 2.30 -3.69 -26.52
C TYR A 15 2.12 -5.00 -25.74
N ASP A 16 3.19 -5.77 -25.62
CA ASP A 16 3.18 -7.00 -24.82
C ASP A 16 3.39 -6.68 -23.33
N TYR A 17 2.39 -7.01 -22.52
CA TYR A 17 2.42 -6.88 -21.06
C TYR A 17 2.60 -8.22 -20.34
N GLY A 18 2.78 -9.30 -21.07
CA GLY A 18 2.92 -10.66 -20.55
C GLY A 18 1.59 -11.40 -20.54
N ALA A 19 0.69 -11.12 -19.62
CA ALA A 19 -0.61 -11.78 -19.55
C ALA A 19 -1.57 -11.37 -20.68
N ARG A 20 -1.50 -10.11 -21.12
CA ARG A 20 -2.35 -9.53 -22.18
C ARG A 20 -1.56 -8.61 -23.09
N GLN A 21 -2.10 -8.36 -24.28
CA GLN A 21 -1.56 -7.36 -25.19
C GLN A 21 -2.43 -6.11 -25.19
N TYR A 22 -1.81 -4.96 -25.03
CA TYR A 22 -2.47 -3.66 -25.06
C TYR A 22 -2.52 -3.09 -26.48
N ASN A 23 -3.70 -2.80 -26.96
CA ASN A 23 -3.90 -2.14 -28.24
C ASN A 23 -4.01 -0.61 -28.02
N PRO A 24 -3.01 0.19 -28.45
CA PRO A 24 -3.00 1.62 -28.24
C PRO A 24 -4.05 2.38 -29.09
N ILE A 25 -4.54 1.79 -30.18
CA ILE A 25 -5.55 2.40 -31.04
C ILE A 25 -6.92 2.36 -30.38
N THR A 26 -7.26 1.23 -29.75
CA THR A 26 -8.55 1.05 -29.08
C THR A 26 -8.49 1.40 -27.59
N ALA A 27 -7.28 1.61 -27.04
CA ALA A 27 -7.01 1.81 -25.63
C ALA A 27 -7.56 0.67 -24.74
N ARG A 28 -7.47 -0.57 -25.22
CA ARG A 28 -8.03 -1.76 -24.57
C ARG A 28 -7.08 -2.95 -24.65
N TRP A 29 -7.33 -3.91 -23.77
CA TRP A 29 -6.74 -5.22 -23.83
C TRP A 29 -7.31 -6.05 -24.99
N ASP A 30 -6.50 -6.93 -25.56
CA ASP A 30 -6.85 -7.84 -26.68
C ASP A 30 -7.74 -9.00 -26.22
N ARG A 31 -7.69 -9.35 -24.95
CA ARG A 31 -8.41 -10.49 -24.38
C ARG A 31 -8.97 -10.20 -23.00
N VAL A 32 -9.84 -11.10 -22.52
CA VAL A 32 -10.43 -11.06 -21.17
C VAL A 32 -9.33 -11.12 -20.11
N ASP A 33 -9.50 -10.34 -19.06
CA ASP A 33 -8.63 -10.36 -17.90
C ASP A 33 -8.69 -11.72 -17.20
N PRO A 34 -7.56 -12.41 -16.96
CA PRO A 34 -7.55 -13.64 -16.18
C PRO A 34 -8.10 -13.49 -14.77
N LEU A 35 -8.04 -12.28 -14.21
CA LEU A 35 -8.55 -11.96 -12.87
C LEU A 35 -9.95 -11.31 -12.89
N ALA A 36 -10.66 -11.29 -14.02
CA ALA A 36 -11.96 -10.62 -14.18
C ALA A 36 -12.99 -11.03 -13.13
N GLU A 37 -12.94 -12.28 -12.65
CA GLU A 37 -13.84 -12.78 -11.60
C GLU A 37 -13.57 -12.19 -10.22
N LYS A 38 -12.42 -11.52 -10.04
CA LYS A 38 -12.05 -10.87 -8.77
C LYS A 38 -12.59 -9.43 -8.67
N TYR A 39 -13.06 -8.82 -9.79
CA TYR A 39 -13.57 -7.45 -9.81
C TYR A 39 -14.68 -7.22 -10.84
N TYR A 40 -15.88 -7.65 -10.51
CA TYR A 40 -17.05 -7.60 -11.40
C TYR A 40 -17.53 -6.20 -11.83
N GLY A 41 -17.11 -5.15 -11.14
CA GLY A 41 -17.53 -3.78 -11.42
C GLY A 41 -16.91 -3.13 -12.65
N VAL A 42 -15.97 -3.81 -13.32
CA VAL A 42 -15.15 -3.24 -14.40
C VAL A 42 -15.19 -4.16 -15.62
N SER A 43 -15.15 -3.58 -16.82
CA SER A 43 -15.05 -4.37 -18.05
C SER A 43 -13.75 -5.18 -18.08
N PRO A 44 -13.77 -6.48 -18.41
CA PRO A 44 -12.57 -7.32 -18.46
C PRO A 44 -11.58 -6.95 -19.55
N TYR A 45 -11.92 -6.02 -20.44
CA TYR A 45 -11.06 -5.51 -21.50
C TYR A 45 -10.51 -4.10 -21.21
N VAL A 46 -10.89 -3.49 -20.10
CA VAL A 46 -10.50 -2.10 -19.82
C VAL A 46 -9.04 -2.02 -19.39
N TYR A 47 -8.30 -1.09 -19.98
CA TYR A 47 -6.95 -0.75 -19.55
C TYR A 47 -7.02 0.27 -18.40
N CYS A 48 -6.34 -0.05 -17.29
CA CYS A 48 -6.22 0.84 -16.12
C CYS A 48 -7.55 1.46 -15.67
N THR A 49 -8.66 0.72 -15.68
CA THR A 49 -10.01 1.21 -15.32
C THR A 49 -10.41 2.53 -16.00
N ASN A 50 -9.93 2.78 -17.24
CA ASN A 50 -10.02 4.03 -18.00
C ASN A 50 -9.30 5.24 -17.35
N ASN A 51 -8.35 5.01 -16.49
CA ASN A 51 -7.58 6.05 -15.82
C ASN A 51 -6.06 5.82 -15.91
N PRO A 52 -5.46 5.79 -17.14
CA PRO A 52 -4.04 5.50 -17.33
C PRO A 52 -3.10 6.62 -16.87
N VAL A 53 -3.63 7.74 -16.38
CA VAL A 53 -2.84 8.82 -15.77
C VAL A 53 -2.51 8.49 -14.31
N MET A 54 -3.40 7.78 -13.63
CA MET A 54 -3.29 7.46 -12.20
C MET A 54 -2.94 5.99 -11.96
N LEU A 55 -3.16 5.13 -12.96
CA LEU A 55 -3.01 3.69 -12.85
C LEU A 55 -2.01 3.18 -13.89
N VAL A 56 -1.22 2.20 -13.50
CA VAL A 56 -0.33 1.44 -14.38
C VAL A 56 -0.63 -0.03 -14.19
N ASP A 57 -0.84 -0.74 -15.28
CA ASP A 57 -0.87 -2.19 -15.27
C ASP A 57 0.51 -2.67 -15.73
N SER A 58 1.25 -3.36 -14.88
CA SER A 58 2.63 -3.72 -15.15
C SER A 58 2.79 -5.08 -15.84
N ASP A 59 1.83 -5.96 -15.70
CA ASP A 59 1.88 -7.34 -16.18
C ASP A 59 0.65 -7.77 -16.99
N GLY A 60 -0.29 -6.86 -17.18
CA GLY A 60 -1.53 -7.14 -17.87
C GLY A 60 -2.53 -7.95 -17.05
N LEU A 61 -2.45 -7.91 -15.71
CA LEU A 61 -3.35 -8.61 -14.80
C LEU A 61 -4.21 -7.66 -13.96
N PHE A 62 -3.56 -6.72 -13.27
CA PHE A 62 -4.25 -5.79 -12.40
C PHE A 62 -3.61 -4.40 -12.44
N PRO A 63 -4.37 -3.35 -12.73
CA PRO A 63 -3.83 -2.00 -12.72
C PRO A 63 -3.48 -1.57 -11.30
N ILE A 64 -2.20 -1.35 -11.07
CA ILE A 64 -1.66 -0.83 -9.84
C ILE A 64 -1.52 0.68 -10.01
N GLY A 65 -2.17 1.43 -9.15
CA GLY A 65 -2.14 2.88 -9.24
C GLY A 65 -0.98 3.49 -8.48
N ILE A 66 -0.88 4.80 -8.61
CA ILE A 66 -0.19 5.62 -7.63
C ILE A 66 -0.78 5.25 -6.27
N VAL A 67 0.01 4.53 -5.49
CA VAL A 67 -0.46 3.86 -4.27
C VAL A 67 -0.76 4.83 -3.15
N LYS A 68 -0.30 6.09 -3.29
CA LYS A 68 -0.36 7.09 -2.22
C LYS A 68 -0.75 8.48 -2.74
N ILE A 69 -1.60 9.16 -1.99
CA ILE A 69 -1.96 10.55 -2.20
C ILE A 69 -1.25 11.37 -1.14
N ARG A 70 -0.44 12.34 -1.57
CA ARG A 70 0.32 13.23 -0.68
C ARG A 70 -0.60 14.29 -0.08
N HIS A 71 -0.48 14.50 1.22
CA HIS A 71 -1.11 15.58 1.97
C HIS A 71 -0.07 16.33 2.78
N GLU A 72 -0.30 17.63 2.95
CA GLU A 72 0.50 18.49 3.81
C GLU A 72 -0.37 19.05 4.92
N ARG A 73 0.10 18.95 6.14
CA ARG A 73 -0.58 19.53 7.30
C ARG A 73 0.34 20.49 8.02
N THR A 74 -0.14 21.71 8.19
CA THR A 74 0.53 22.72 9.02
C THR A 74 -0.17 22.77 10.37
N TYR A 75 0.60 22.74 11.46
CA TYR A 75 0.09 22.88 12.82
C TYR A 75 1.01 23.78 13.64
N MET A 76 0.48 24.32 14.72
CA MET A 76 1.24 25.16 15.65
C MET A 76 1.77 24.29 16.78
N VAL A 77 3.07 24.34 16.99
CA VAL A 77 3.72 23.70 18.15
C VAL A 77 4.00 24.80 19.17
N THR A 78 3.43 24.66 20.35
CA THR A 78 3.69 25.58 21.45
C THR A 78 4.54 24.85 22.50
N GLY A 79 5.71 25.38 22.75
CA GLY A 79 6.63 24.88 23.77
C GLY A 79 6.97 25.98 24.77
N THR A 80 7.21 25.63 26.03
CA THR A 80 7.71 26.53 27.03
C THR A 80 9.21 26.33 27.17
N SER A 81 10.00 27.39 27.01
CA SER A 81 11.45 27.34 27.23
C SER A 81 11.76 27.15 28.72
N ILE A 82 13.01 26.74 29.01
CA ILE A 82 13.52 26.63 30.41
C ILE A 82 13.37 27.97 31.16
N THR A 83 13.33 29.08 30.45
CA THR A 83 13.14 30.43 31.02
C THR A 83 11.67 30.83 31.17
N GLY A 84 10.71 29.93 30.92
CA GLY A 84 9.28 30.19 31.02
C GLY A 84 8.66 30.93 29.83
N THR A 85 9.42 31.20 28.77
CA THR A 85 8.91 31.88 27.57
C THR A 85 8.12 30.90 26.70
N ILE A 86 6.89 31.26 26.37
CA ILE A 86 6.04 30.50 25.45
C ILE A 86 6.48 30.80 24.02
N MET A 87 6.97 29.79 23.33
CA MET A 87 7.33 29.86 21.89
C MET A 87 6.34 29.05 21.09
N THR A 88 5.80 29.68 20.06
CA THR A 88 4.89 29.00 19.11
C THR A 88 5.53 28.98 17.74
N THR A 89 5.76 27.78 17.22
CA THR A 89 6.38 27.58 15.91
C THR A 89 5.41 26.85 14.98
N LYS A 90 5.38 27.24 13.70
CA LYS A 90 4.67 26.46 12.68
C LYS A 90 5.49 25.21 12.36
N ALA A 91 4.88 24.06 12.50
CA ALA A 91 5.42 22.80 12.04
C ALA A 91 4.60 22.29 10.85
N GLN A 92 5.25 21.71 9.89
CA GLN A 92 4.63 21.10 8.72
C GLN A 92 4.98 19.62 8.69
N THR A 93 3.98 18.77 8.48
CA THR A 93 4.18 17.33 8.26
C THR A 93 3.55 16.93 6.95
N THR A 94 4.23 16.05 6.26
CA THR A 94 3.69 15.36 5.10
C THR A 94 3.18 13.99 5.55
N TYR A 95 2.00 13.62 5.08
CA TYR A 95 1.47 12.27 5.21
C TYR A 95 0.81 11.85 3.91
N TYR A 96 0.61 10.56 3.75
CA TYR A 96 -0.01 10.00 2.55
C TYR A 96 -1.21 9.15 2.95
N ASN A 97 -2.18 9.04 2.05
CA ASN A 97 -3.26 8.05 2.13
C ASN A 97 -3.15 7.10 0.94
N PHE A 98 -3.69 5.91 1.08
CA PHE A 98 -3.85 4.99 -0.04
C PHE A 98 -4.79 5.58 -1.09
N THR A 99 -4.48 5.39 -2.35
CA THR A 99 -5.41 5.67 -3.45
C THR A 99 -6.61 4.73 -3.38
N GLU A 100 -7.65 5.03 -4.13
CA GLU A 100 -8.85 4.20 -4.19
C GLU A 100 -8.54 2.78 -4.69
N SER A 101 -7.76 2.66 -5.77
CA SER A 101 -7.33 1.38 -6.32
C SER A 101 -6.45 0.58 -5.36
N ALA A 102 -5.49 1.22 -4.70
CA ALA A 102 -4.66 0.56 -3.70
C ALA A 102 -5.50 0.08 -2.51
N ALA A 103 -6.42 0.92 -2.02
CA ALA A 103 -7.30 0.55 -0.92
C ALA A 103 -8.27 -0.58 -1.31
N HIS A 104 -8.74 -0.59 -2.55
CA HIS A 104 -9.57 -1.67 -3.07
C HIS A 104 -8.81 -3.01 -3.07
N LEU A 105 -7.61 -3.05 -3.66
CA LEU A 105 -6.78 -4.25 -3.66
C LEU A 105 -6.45 -4.74 -2.25
N LEU A 106 -6.00 -3.84 -1.38
CA LEU A 106 -5.71 -4.17 0.01
C LEU A 106 -6.95 -4.68 0.77
N SER A 107 -8.14 -4.17 0.42
CA SER A 107 -9.41 -4.65 0.97
C SER A 107 -9.71 -6.09 0.55
N LEU A 108 -9.49 -6.42 -0.73
CA LEU A 108 -9.69 -7.78 -1.25
C LEU A 108 -8.81 -8.80 -0.53
N VAL A 109 -7.52 -8.50 -0.37
CA VAL A 109 -6.56 -9.45 0.23
C VAL A 109 -6.63 -9.49 1.75
N SER A 110 -6.98 -8.38 2.40
CA SER A 110 -7.02 -8.30 3.87
C SER A 110 -8.40 -8.55 4.47
N GLY A 111 -9.47 -8.36 3.70
CA GLY A 111 -10.84 -8.38 4.20
C GLY A 111 -11.20 -7.21 5.13
N ILE A 112 -10.39 -6.15 5.16
CA ILE A 112 -10.69 -4.89 5.84
C ILE A 112 -11.44 -4.00 4.87
N SER A 113 -12.45 -3.27 5.35
CA SER A 113 -13.24 -2.41 4.46
C SER A 113 -12.38 -1.36 3.78
N GLU A 114 -12.59 -1.16 2.48
CA GLU A 114 -11.89 -0.14 1.68
C GLU A 114 -12.00 1.25 2.32
N LYS A 115 -13.19 1.60 2.82
CA LYS A 115 -13.43 2.85 3.55
C LYS A 115 -12.48 3.04 4.75
N HIS A 116 -12.12 1.97 5.43
CA HIS A 116 -11.17 2.00 6.53
C HIS A 116 -9.76 2.23 5.99
N ILE A 117 -9.34 1.44 5.00
CA ILE A 117 -7.99 1.52 4.42
C ILE A 117 -7.73 2.91 3.84
N ARG A 118 -8.70 3.53 3.16
CA ARG A 118 -8.58 4.90 2.64
C ARG A 118 -8.35 5.96 3.71
N LYS A 119 -8.70 5.70 4.97
CA LYS A 119 -8.46 6.62 6.10
C LYS A 119 -7.11 6.42 6.78
N VAL A 120 -6.43 5.30 6.52
CA VAL A 120 -5.10 5.03 7.07
C VAL A 120 -4.13 6.09 6.58
N ARG A 121 -3.36 6.65 7.49
CA ARG A 121 -2.29 7.61 7.17
C ARG A 121 -0.95 6.90 7.13
N LEU A 122 -0.23 7.12 6.07
CA LEU A 122 1.17 6.73 5.93
C LEU A 122 2.01 7.95 6.30
N GLU A 123 2.80 7.85 7.35
CA GLU A 123 3.62 8.95 7.86
C GLU A 123 5.09 8.55 7.78
N GLU A 124 5.93 9.40 7.17
CA GLU A 124 7.37 9.18 7.17
C GLU A 124 7.91 9.26 8.60
N PHE A 125 8.69 8.26 8.97
CA PHE A 125 9.35 8.22 10.27
C PHE A 125 10.84 8.50 10.10
N GLY A 126 11.29 9.67 10.57
CA GLY A 126 12.69 10.13 10.49
C GLY A 126 13.65 9.46 11.48
N GLY A 127 13.27 8.35 12.10
CA GLY A 127 14.09 7.61 13.07
C GLY A 127 14.93 6.50 12.45
N GLN A 128 15.60 5.71 13.30
CA GLN A 128 16.48 4.59 12.90
C GLN A 128 15.73 3.32 12.43
N LEU A 129 14.48 3.43 12.00
CA LEU A 129 13.75 2.32 11.38
C LEU A 129 14.32 2.09 9.97
N LYS A 130 15.43 1.38 9.88
CA LYS A 130 15.93 0.92 8.59
C LYS A 130 14.99 -0.19 8.07
N ASN A 131 14.34 0.09 6.94
CA ASN A 131 13.52 -0.88 6.18
C ASN A 131 12.37 -1.53 6.97
N ASN A 132 11.74 -0.81 7.92
CA ASN A 132 10.60 -1.32 8.68
C ASN A 132 9.42 -0.35 8.60
N CYS A 133 8.22 -0.91 8.66
CA CYS A 133 6.98 -0.19 8.91
C CYS A 133 6.48 -0.50 10.32
N ILE A 134 5.69 0.38 10.89
CA ILE A 134 5.01 0.17 12.18
C ILE A 134 3.57 0.63 12.07
N THR A 135 2.64 -0.28 12.27
CA THR A 135 1.21 0.06 12.34
C THR A 135 0.81 0.44 13.75
N LEU A 136 0.24 1.64 13.89
CA LEU A 136 -0.24 2.21 15.14
C LEU A 136 -1.68 2.69 14.99
N GLY A 137 -2.41 2.69 16.10
CA GLY A 137 -3.74 3.29 16.18
C GLY A 137 -4.66 2.51 17.11
N SER A 138 -5.76 3.15 17.51
CA SER A 138 -6.76 2.57 18.43
C SER A 138 -8.15 2.48 17.80
N SER A 139 -8.31 2.95 16.58
CA SER A 139 -9.56 2.89 15.83
C SER A 139 -9.29 3.09 14.34
N PRO A 140 -10.22 2.70 13.46
CA PRO A 140 -10.11 2.88 12.01
C PRO A 140 -9.71 4.29 11.57
N GLU A 141 -10.17 5.30 12.30
CA GLU A 141 -9.93 6.72 11.96
C GLU A 141 -8.60 7.26 12.50
N LYS A 142 -7.99 6.54 13.45
CA LYS A 142 -6.72 6.91 14.08
C LYS A 142 -5.57 6.00 13.65
N THR A 143 -5.84 5.02 12.79
CA THR A 143 -4.82 4.11 12.29
C THR A 143 -3.83 4.85 11.40
N ARG A 144 -2.56 4.65 11.67
CA ARG A 144 -1.44 5.16 10.88
C ARG A 144 -0.36 4.11 10.76
N ILE A 145 0.33 4.12 9.65
CA ILE A 145 1.50 3.29 9.41
C ILE A 145 2.69 4.25 9.33
N LEU A 146 3.63 4.08 10.24
CA LEU A 146 4.91 4.78 10.21
C LEU A 146 5.80 4.04 9.23
N VAL A 147 6.33 4.74 8.25
CA VAL A 147 7.03 4.17 7.10
C VAL A 147 8.44 4.74 7.05
N SER A 148 9.43 3.88 6.89
CA SER A 148 10.79 4.34 6.62
C SER A 148 10.84 5.16 5.33
N PRO A 149 11.62 6.26 5.25
CA PRO A 149 11.79 7.04 4.01
C PRO A 149 12.22 6.21 2.79
N THR A 150 12.91 5.09 3.01
CA THR A 150 13.34 4.16 1.94
C THR A 150 12.16 3.54 1.19
N TYR A 151 10.98 3.46 1.79
CA TYR A 151 9.76 2.98 1.13
C TYR A 151 9.16 3.97 0.12
N PHE A 152 9.65 5.18 0.10
CA PHE A 152 9.23 6.19 -0.87
C PHE A 152 10.28 6.43 -1.98
N ASP A 153 11.40 5.71 -1.93
CA ASP A 153 12.48 5.81 -2.91
C ASP A 153 12.30 4.75 -4.01
N GLU A 154 11.91 5.22 -5.19
CA GLU A 154 11.68 4.39 -6.38
C GLU A 154 12.96 4.20 -7.24
N SER A 155 14.11 4.79 -6.83
CA SER A 155 15.29 4.93 -7.70
C SER A 155 16.03 3.62 -7.99
N ASN A 156 15.86 2.59 -7.17
CA ASN A 156 16.64 1.35 -7.21
C ASN A 156 15.90 0.12 -7.76
N MET A 157 14.65 0.29 -8.18
CA MET A 157 13.79 -0.81 -8.66
C MET A 157 13.10 -0.42 -9.95
N SER A 158 12.73 -1.40 -10.78
CA SER A 158 11.73 -1.13 -11.82
C SER A 158 10.40 -0.78 -11.17
N SER A 159 9.55 0.00 -11.85
CA SER A 159 8.23 0.36 -11.33
C SER A 159 7.42 -0.87 -10.92
N GLU A 160 7.51 -1.96 -11.69
CA GLU A 160 6.83 -3.22 -11.38
C GLU A 160 7.33 -3.84 -10.08
N GLN A 161 8.65 -3.98 -9.92
CA GLN A 161 9.26 -4.53 -8.71
C GLN A 161 8.93 -3.68 -7.48
N TYR A 162 8.94 -2.36 -7.63
CA TYR A 162 8.59 -1.44 -6.57
C TYR A 162 7.15 -1.61 -6.12
N TYR A 163 6.18 -1.66 -7.04
CA TYR A 163 4.77 -1.82 -6.68
C TYR A 163 4.46 -3.19 -6.10
N ASP A 164 5.03 -4.26 -6.64
CA ASP A 164 4.84 -5.62 -6.10
C ASP A 164 5.37 -5.73 -4.67
N TRP A 165 6.60 -5.27 -4.46
CA TRP A 165 7.20 -5.21 -3.14
C TRP A 165 6.36 -4.35 -2.18
N TRP A 166 5.91 -3.18 -2.63
CA TRP A 166 5.14 -2.24 -1.85
C TRP A 166 3.79 -2.84 -1.40
N PHE A 167 3.05 -3.47 -2.32
CA PHE A 167 1.79 -4.11 -1.98
C PHE A 167 1.96 -5.30 -1.05
N ARG A 168 3.01 -6.08 -1.18
CA ARG A 168 3.33 -7.18 -0.27
C ARG A 168 3.54 -6.66 1.15
N GLU A 169 4.37 -5.64 1.32
CA GLU A 169 4.67 -5.04 2.63
C GLU A 169 3.41 -4.42 3.25
N PHE A 170 2.65 -3.63 2.49
CA PHE A 170 1.45 -2.99 3.02
C PHE A 170 0.29 -3.96 3.23
N SER A 171 0.22 -5.08 2.54
CA SER A 171 -0.72 -6.16 2.85
C SER A 171 -0.43 -6.78 4.22
N HIS A 172 0.84 -6.91 4.60
CA HIS A 172 1.27 -7.28 5.94
C HIS A 172 0.84 -6.24 6.98
N GLU A 173 1.19 -4.97 6.77
CA GLU A 173 0.87 -3.88 7.69
C GLU A 173 -0.64 -3.69 7.90
N VAL A 174 -1.42 -3.83 6.84
CA VAL A 174 -2.89 -3.82 6.92
C VAL A 174 -3.41 -5.02 7.74
N GLY A 175 -2.71 -6.15 7.74
CA GLY A 175 -2.99 -7.28 8.61
C GLY A 175 -2.98 -6.92 10.10
N HIS A 176 -2.08 -6.05 10.54
CA HIS A 176 -2.04 -5.55 11.91
C HIS A 176 -3.29 -4.73 12.31
N ILE A 177 -3.98 -4.11 11.36
CA ILE A 177 -5.22 -3.37 11.62
C ILE A 177 -6.30 -4.28 12.21
N LYS A 178 -6.40 -5.54 11.76
CA LYS A 178 -7.33 -6.52 12.33
C LYS A 178 -7.04 -6.76 13.81
N GLN A 179 -5.78 -6.85 14.15
CA GLN A 179 -5.33 -7.09 15.54
C GLN A 179 -5.63 -5.89 16.43
N ILE A 180 -5.37 -4.67 15.93
CA ILE A 180 -5.69 -3.42 16.64
C ILE A 180 -7.20 -3.30 16.87
N ASN A 181 -8.00 -3.59 15.85
CA ASN A 181 -9.46 -3.58 15.94
C ASN A 181 -9.98 -4.59 16.96
N ARG A 182 -9.41 -5.79 16.99
CA ARG A 182 -9.76 -6.85 17.95
C ARG A 182 -9.43 -6.45 19.39
N ASP A 183 -8.27 -5.81 19.58
CA ASP A 183 -7.81 -5.40 20.92
C ASP A 183 -8.49 -4.10 21.42
N GLN A 184 -9.14 -3.34 20.54
CA GLN A 184 -9.87 -2.10 20.83
C GLN A 184 -9.07 -1.01 21.59
N ASN A 185 -7.82 -1.30 21.93
CA ASN A 185 -6.94 -0.45 22.73
C ASN A 185 -5.48 -0.64 22.29
N SER A 186 -4.84 0.47 21.90
CA SER A 186 -3.43 0.46 21.47
C SER A 186 -2.48 -0.07 22.54
N GLY A 187 -2.77 0.17 23.82
CA GLY A 187 -1.95 -0.32 24.93
C GLY A 187 -1.98 -1.86 25.00
N GLN A 188 -3.14 -2.47 24.88
CA GLN A 188 -3.27 -3.93 24.85
C GLN A 188 -2.61 -4.52 23.60
N TYR A 189 -2.77 -3.88 22.44
CA TYR A 189 -2.10 -4.30 21.23
C TYR A 189 -0.58 -4.31 21.40
N ILE A 190 0.00 -3.21 21.88
CA ILE A 190 1.45 -3.07 22.10
C ILE A 190 1.94 -4.10 23.11
N LEU A 191 1.27 -4.26 24.27
CA LEU A 191 1.67 -5.23 25.29
C LEU A 191 1.68 -6.66 24.77
N LYS A 192 0.66 -7.07 24.00
CA LYS A 192 0.60 -8.40 23.41
C LYS A 192 1.66 -8.61 22.34
N THR A 193 1.99 -7.57 21.56
CA THR A 193 3.06 -7.63 20.56
C THR A 193 4.42 -7.79 21.25
N ILE A 194 4.73 -6.96 22.26
CA ILE A 194 5.97 -7.09 23.05
C ILE A 194 6.05 -8.47 23.72
N TYR A 195 4.96 -8.94 24.30
CA TYR A 195 4.94 -10.28 24.91
C TYR A 195 5.24 -11.38 23.88
N GLY A 196 4.70 -11.26 22.66
CA GLY A 196 4.99 -12.18 21.56
C GLY A 196 6.50 -12.23 21.24
N TYR A 197 7.12 -11.06 21.09
CA TYR A 197 8.57 -10.96 20.84
C TYR A 197 9.42 -11.55 21.97
N ILE A 198 9.10 -11.25 23.22
CA ILE A 198 9.82 -11.79 24.38
C ILE A 198 9.70 -13.31 24.40
N LYS A 199 8.53 -13.86 24.10
CA LYS A 199 8.28 -15.31 24.14
C LYS A 199 9.03 -16.05 23.05
N THR A 200 9.12 -15.49 21.85
CA THR A 200 9.74 -16.15 20.69
C THR A 200 11.19 -15.77 20.49
N MET A 201 11.63 -14.66 21.09
CA MET A 201 12.95 -14.05 20.87
C MET A 201 13.23 -13.74 19.39
N SER A 202 12.17 -13.64 18.58
CA SER A 202 12.24 -13.38 17.15
C SER A 202 11.04 -12.56 16.71
N HIS A 203 11.27 -11.61 15.82
CA HIS A 203 10.22 -10.81 15.17
C HIS A 203 9.31 -11.73 14.33
N ASP A 204 9.90 -12.45 13.41
CA ASP A 204 9.17 -13.25 12.40
C ASP A 204 8.40 -14.43 13.01
N GLU A 205 8.88 -14.95 14.15
CA GLU A 205 8.23 -16.03 14.87
C GLU A 205 7.13 -15.55 15.83
N ALA A 206 7.01 -14.26 16.06
CA ALA A 206 6.00 -13.71 16.94
C ALA A 206 4.59 -13.99 16.39
N PRO A 207 3.63 -14.45 17.22
CA PRO A 207 2.31 -14.87 16.73
C PRO A 207 1.55 -13.80 15.94
N ARG A 208 1.76 -12.54 16.28
CA ARG A 208 1.12 -11.41 15.60
C ARG A 208 1.72 -11.12 14.24
N GLU A 209 3.02 -11.27 14.11
CA GLU A 209 3.70 -11.14 12.82
C GLU A 209 3.29 -12.25 11.86
N LYS A 210 3.23 -13.50 12.35
CA LYS A 210 2.70 -14.63 11.57
C LYS A 210 1.24 -14.44 11.15
N GLU A 211 0.41 -13.83 11.99
CA GLU A 211 -0.97 -13.49 11.64
C GLU A 211 -1.02 -12.37 10.59
N ALA A 212 -0.19 -11.34 10.71
CA ALA A 212 -0.12 -10.24 9.75
C ALA A 212 0.44 -10.70 8.40
N GLU A 213 1.40 -11.64 8.40
CA GLU A 213 1.98 -12.23 7.18
C GLU A 213 0.92 -12.93 6.29
N GLN A 214 -0.23 -13.31 6.84
CA GLN A 214 -1.33 -13.81 6.02
C GLN A 214 -1.82 -12.79 4.98
N GLY A 215 -1.63 -11.49 5.23
CA GLY A 215 -1.90 -10.44 4.25
C GLY A 215 -0.97 -10.51 3.04
N SER A 216 0.34 -10.66 3.27
CA SER A 216 1.33 -10.84 2.21
C SER A 216 1.11 -12.13 1.42
N ILE A 217 0.74 -13.22 2.10
CA ILE A 217 0.41 -14.50 1.45
C ILE A 217 -0.82 -14.33 0.58
N ALA A 218 -1.89 -13.73 1.09
CA ALA A 218 -3.11 -13.48 0.35
C ALA A 218 -2.87 -12.59 -0.89
N TYR A 219 -1.98 -11.61 -0.79
CA TYR A 219 -1.59 -10.80 -1.94
C TYR A 219 -0.85 -11.65 -3.00
N ARG A 220 0.11 -12.48 -2.60
CA ARG A 220 0.81 -13.39 -3.52
C ARG A 220 -0.15 -14.35 -4.21
N ASP A 221 -1.07 -14.95 -3.45
CA ASP A 221 -2.09 -15.87 -4.00
C ASP A 221 -3.07 -15.14 -4.92
N PHE A 222 -3.32 -13.85 -4.68
CA PHE A 222 -4.13 -13.02 -5.57
C PHE A 222 -3.43 -12.77 -6.91
N ARG A 223 -2.09 -12.61 -6.90
CA ARG A 223 -1.27 -12.33 -8.09
C ARG A 223 -1.01 -13.58 -8.94
N ASN A 224 -0.98 -14.78 -8.36
CA ASN A 224 -0.80 -16.06 -9.05
C ASN A 224 -2.15 -16.63 -9.51
#